data_ef532d3955afb0fc1102a54f91bc1adc
#
_entry.id   ef532d3955afb0fc1102a54f91bc1adc
#
_cell.length_a   1.000
_cell.length_b   1.000
_cell.length_c   1.000
_cell.angle_alpha   90.00
_cell.angle_beta   90.00
_cell.angle_gamma   90.00
#
_symmetry.space_group_name_H-M   'P 1'
#
loop_
_entity.id
_entity.type
_entity.pdbx_description
1 polymer ?
#
loop_
_entity_poly.entity_id
_entity_poly.type
_entity_poly.pdbx_seq_one_letter_code
_entity_poly.pdbx_strand_id
1 'polypeptide(L)'
;MDGDYPEALQIEVTNRCNFNCQMCVRRAWDAKIGDLDLGLYKRIAKTSFPHLRRLILYGLGEPLVNPNFIEMLKIAREKMPRDGEILISTNGSLLNSQSAGKILKIGVSNISFSIDTMDAAKLKYIREGSEPTVILRNFQHVSRMKRNLKGAFKLGVEAVVMRDNYMDLPSLIEELSYEEADYIIISHIMPYTEEMFRRAIYIPLSRIPFEIVKSSLEYDWKLILESTHEFFGRIYGLDIEPKASKMISEFWSEAEKNGYWINLPLLFYLRDKIIEVNREVERVFEISRKIAHEHGVEIRLPNLYPDAKERRCPYVDKSTAFVRSDGMVAPCLEFAYSHSAYVNMHVKNVHAVTFGNLKEENIGELWNKEPYVSFREIRRKMSENIPWCGDCLYSSLGCYFTKTNSLDCYANEPGCNECFYSVNLVQCNI
;
A
#
# COMPACT_ATOMS: atom_id res chain seq x y z
N MET A 1 -16.69 -18.87 6.32
CA MET A 1 -15.60 -19.69 6.93
C MET A 1 -14.48 -19.72 5.90
N ASP A 2 -13.24 -19.44 6.29
CA ASP A 2 -12.10 -19.65 5.41
C ASP A 2 -11.97 -21.14 5.12
N GLY A 3 -11.50 -21.48 3.91
CA GLY A 3 -11.14 -22.87 3.58
C GLY A 3 -9.89 -23.31 4.36
N ASP A 4 -9.55 -24.60 4.23
CA ASP A 4 -8.35 -25.18 4.88
C ASP A 4 -7.03 -24.54 4.41
N TYR A 5 -7.05 -23.80 3.30
CA TYR A 5 -5.93 -23.10 2.68
C TYR A 5 -6.31 -21.67 2.34
N PRO A 6 -5.35 -20.73 2.28
CA PRO A 6 -5.59 -19.42 1.68
C PRO A 6 -5.93 -19.57 0.19
N GLU A 7 -6.76 -18.68 -0.35
CA GLU A 7 -7.04 -18.69 -1.80
C GLU A 7 -5.85 -18.15 -2.62
N ALA A 8 -5.04 -17.30 -2.00
CA ALA A 8 -3.85 -16.73 -2.63
C ALA A 8 -2.62 -16.80 -1.74
N LEU A 9 -1.46 -17.04 -2.36
CA LEU A 9 -0.15 -16.84 -1.73
C LEU A 9 0.62 -15.75 -2.47
N GLN A 10 1.06 -14.75 -1.72
CA GLN A 10 2.10 -13.84 -2.18
C GLN A 10 3.45 -14.32 -1.66
N ILE A 11 4.34 -14.71 -2.56
CA ILE A 11 5.65 -15.27 -2.21
C ILE A 11 6.74 -14.31 -2.68
N GLU A 12 7.50 -13.79 -1.73
CA GLU A 12 8.70 -13.03 -1.99
C GLU A 12 9.84 -13.98 -2.35
N VAL A 13 10.08 -14.14 -3.64
CA VAL A 13 11.15 -15.02 -4.16
C VAL A 13 12.55 -14.48 -3.87
N THR A 14 12.66 -13.19 -3.59
CA THR A 14 13.87 -12.49 -3.15
C THR A 14 13.50 -11.13 -2.57
N ASN A 15 14.24 -10.66 -1.58
CA ASN A 15 14.18 -9.27 -1.12
C ASN A 15 15.38 -8.44 -1.61
N ARG A 16 16.21 -9.00 -2.50
CA ARG A 16 17.21 -8.24 -3.26
C ARG A 16 16.55 -7.45 -4.37
N CYS A 17 17.05 -6.26 -4.62
CA CYS A 17 16.63 -5.42 -5.74
C CYS A 17 17.84 -4.70 -6.31
N ASN A 18 17.87 -4.53 -7.62
CA ASN A 18 18.90 -3.78 -8.32
C ASN A 18 18.63 -2.26 -8.37
N PHE A 19 17.50 -1.79 -7.77
CA PHE A 19 17.18 -0.38 -7.58
C PHE A 19 17.22 0.02 -6.11
N ASN A 20 17.29 1.36 -5.88
CA ASN A 20 17.24 1.99 -4.56
C ASN A 20 16.20 3.14 -4.56
N CYS A 21 14.95 2.81 -4.92
CA CYS A 21 13.86 3.78 -5.10
C CYS A 21 13.65 4.69 -3.88
N GLN A 22 13.32 5.97 -4.14
CA GLN A 22 13.16 6.99 -3.09
C GLN A 22 12.03 6.66 -2.09
N MET A 23 10.97 5.95 -2.54
CA MET A 23 9.80 5.60 -1.74
C MET A 23 9.87 4.18 -1.12
N CYS A 24 10.99 3.47 -1.27
CA CYS A 24 11.05 2.07 -0.88
C CYS A 24 11.27 1.89 0.62
N VAL A 25 10.51 0.98 1.26
CA VAL A 25 10.71 0.58 2.66
C VAL A 25 12.14 0.09 2.95
N ARG A 26 12.85 -0.43 1.95
CA ARG A 26 14.23 -0.90 2.06
C ARG A 26 15.22 0.19 2.51
N ARG A 27 14.82 1.46 2.48
CA ARG A 27 15.57 2.58 3.06
C ARG A 27 15.36 2.75 4.57
N ALA A 28 14.33 2.10 5.13
CA ALA A 28 13.90 2.28 6.51
C ALA A 28 13.75 0.95 7.29
N TRP A 29 14.22 -0.16 6.73
CA TRP A 29 14.11 -1.48 7.35
C TRP A 29 15.46 -2.04 7.82
N ASP A 30 15.37 -3.07 8.67
CA ASP A 30 16.51 -3.87 9.12
C ASP A 30 16.28 -5.36 8.78
N ALA A 31 16.22 -5.65 7.46
CA ALA A 31 15.95 -7.01 6.98
C ALA A 31 17.21 -7.67 6.44
N LYS A 32 17.43 -8.93 6.81
CA LYS A 32 18.46 -9.75 6.18
C LYS A 32 18.13 -9.97 4.72
N ILE A 33 19.07 -9.60 3.84
CA ILE A 33 18.92 -9.72 2.39
C ILE A 33 19.19 -11.16 1.94
N GLY A 34 18.31 -11.71 1.08
CA GLY A 34 18.45 -13.07 0.58
C GLY A 34 17.44 -13.48 -0.48
N ASP A 35 17.61 -14.68 -0.98
CA ASP A 35 16.71 -15.33 -1.92
C ASP A 35 15.97 -16.48 -1.24
N LEU A 36 14.76 -16.75 -1.67
CA LEU A 36 14.04 -17.95 -1.30
C LEU A 36 14.76 -19.17 -1.89
N ASP A 37 15.10 -20.12 -1.02
CA ASP A 37 15.75 -21.36 -1.42
C ASP A 37 14.85 -22.18 -2.38
N LEU A 38 15.42 -22.67 -3.49
CA LEU A 38 14.67 -23.40 -4.50
C LEU A 38 14.10 -24.74 -3.97
N GLY A 39 14.79 -25.39 -3.04
CA GLY A 39 14.33 -26.63 -2.39
C GLY A 39 13.11 -26.34 -1.50
N LEU A 40 13.15 -25.26 -0.73
CA LEU A 40 12.01 -24.79 0.05
C LEU A 40 10.84 -24.40 -0.86
N TYR A 41 11.09 -23.66 -1.95
CA TYR A 41 10.06 -23.30 -2.91
C TYR A 41 9.37 -24.54 -3.51
N LYS A 42 10.13 -25.58 -3.89
CA LYS A 42 9.59 -26.87 -4.39
C LYS A 42 8.68 -27.56 -3.37
N ARG A 43 9.06 -27.52 -2.07
CA ARG A 43 8.20 -28.07 -1.00
C ARG A 43 6.91 -27.29 -0.85
N ILE A 44 6.99 -25.95 -0.80
CA ILE A 44 5.82 -25.07 -0.75
C ILE A 44 4.92 -25.34 -1.96
N ALA A 45 5.48 -25.41 -3.16
CA ALA A 45 4.73 -25.67 -4.38
C ALA A 45 3.98 -27.00 -4.35
N LYS A 46 4.63 -28.07 -3.85
CA LYS A 46 4.02 -29.41 -3.76
C LYS A 46 2.83 -29.44 -2.82
N THR A 47 2.90 -28.75 -1.68
CA THR A 47 1.88 -28.86 -0.61
C THR A 47 0.80 -27.79 -0.69
N SER A 48 1.08 -26.64 -1.34
CA SER A 48 0.22 -25.47 -1.28
C SER A 48 -0.42 -25.12 -2.63
N PHE A 49 0.35 -25.14 -3.73
CA PHE A 49 -0.11 -24.62 -5.02
C PHE A 49 -1.34 -25.33 -5.63
N PRO A 50 -1.54 -26.65 -5.44
CA PRO A 50 -2.77 -27.30 -5.91
C PRO A 50 -4.07 -26.73 -5.31
N HIS A 51 -3.98 -26.01 -4.18
CA HIS A 51 -5.13 -25.45 -3.46
C HIS A 51 -5.36 -23.97 -3.75
N LEU A 52 -4.44 -23.31 -4.49
CA LEU A 52 -4.50 -21.88 -4.74
C LEU A 52 -5.32 -21.55 -5.98
N ARG A 53 -6.04 -20.43 -5.91
CA ARG A 53 -6.61 -19.75 -7.07
C ARG A 53 -5.62 -18.75 -7.67
N ARG A 54 -4.76 -18.17 -6.82
CA ARG A 54 -3.83 -17.10 -7.23
C ARG A 54 -2.47 -17.27 -6.56
N LEU A 55 -1.41 -17.17 -7.36
CA LEU A 55 -0.03 -17.13 -6.89
C LEU A 55 0.62 -15.82 -7.34
N ILE A 56 1.13 -15.07 -6.38
CA ILE A 56 1.72 -13.74 -6.58
C ILE A 56 3.21 -13.86 -6.28
N LEU A 57 4.06 -13.70 -7.29
CA LEU A 57 5.51 -13.93 -7.16
C LEU A 57 6.28 -12.60 -7.17
N TYR A 58 6.00 -11.76 -6.20
CA TYR A 58 6.80 -10.59 -5.85
C TYR A 58 6.63 -10.22 -4.37
N GLY A 59 7.59 -9.46 -3.84
CA GLY A 59 7.59 -8.88 -2.50
C GLY A 59 8.25 -7.50 -2.54
N LEU A 60 9.23 -7.29 -1.68
CA LEU A 60 9.96 -6.02 -1.56
C LEU A 60 11.25 -5.98 -2.41
N GLY A 61 11.61 -7.08 -3.07
CA GLY A 61 12.72 -7.18 -4.01
C GLY A 61 12.29 -7.12 -5.48
N GLU A 62 13.25 -7.29 -6.37
CA GLU A 62 13.01 -7.49 -7.81
C GLU A 62 13.06 -8.99 -8.13
N PRO A 63 11.95 -9.63 -8.53
CA PRO A 63 11.92 -11.08 -8.74
C PRO A 63 12.95 -11.60 -9.75
N LEU A 64 13.21 -10.84 -10.81
CA LEU A 64 14.15 -11.23 -11.87
C LEU A 64 15.63 -11.18 -11.43
N VAL A 65 15.93 -10.67 -10.24
CA VAL A 65 17.28 -10.77 -9.62
C VAL A 65 17.53 -12.17 -9.07
N ASN A 66 16.49 -12.93 -8.73
CA ASN A 66 16.66 -14.32 -8.29
C ASN A 66 17.04 -15.21 -9.49
N PRO A 67 18.22 -15.85 -9.49
CA PRO A 67 18.68 -16.67 -10.62
C PRO A 67 17.78 -17.87 -10.92
N ASN A 68 17.01 -18.32 -9.93
CA ASN A 68 16.09 -19.45 -10.06
C ASN A 68 14.66 -19.04 -10.46
N PHE A 69 14.39 -17.74 -10.72
CA PHE A 69 13.03 -17.25 -10.91
C PHE A 69 12.29 -17.92 -12.06
N ILE A 70 12.95 -18.14 -13.20
CA ILE A 70 12.36 -18.85 -14.36
C ILE A 70 11.99 -20.30 -14.00
N GLU A 71 12.83 -20.98 -13.23
CA GLU A 71 12.54 -22.33 -12.77
C GLU A 71 11.38 -22.35 -11.76
N MET A 72 11.34 -21.37 -10.86
CA MET A 72 10.21 -21.20 -9.94
C MET A 72 8.88 -21.00 -10.69
N LEU A 73 8.87 -20.20 -11.76
CA LEU A 73 7.68 -20.02 -12.60
C LEU A 73 7.22 -21.30 -13.28
N LYS A 74 8.14 -22.14 -13.79
CA LYS A 74 7.80 -23.44 -14.37
C LYS A 74 7.16 -24.37 -13.34
N ILE A 75 7.77 -24.45 -12.16
CA ILE A 75 7.23 -25.23 -11.03
C ILE A 75 5.84 -24.70 -10.63
N ALA A 76 5.67 -23.37 -10.58
CA ALA A 76 4.40 -22.75 -10.30
C ALA A 76 3.34 -23.21 -11.32
N ARG A 77 3.60 -23.09 -12.62
CA ARG A 77 2.63 -23.47 -13.65
C ARG A 77 2.31 -24.96 -13.64
N GLU A 78 3.30 -25.81 -13.33
CA GLU A 78 3.10 -27.27 -13.23
C GLU A 78 2.20 -27.65 -12.04
N LYS A 79 2.32 -26.95 -10.91
CA LYS A 79 1.65 -27.31 -9.65
C LYS A 79 0.34 -26.57 -9.40
N MET A 80 0.17 -25.38 -10.00
CA MET A 80 -1.08 -24.62 -9.93
C MET A 80 -2.21 -25.31 -10.72
N PRO A 81 -3.48 -25.15 -10.31
CA PRO A 81 -4.62 -25.49 -11.14
C PRO A 81 -4.51 -24.87 -12.53
N ARG A 82 -5.15 -25.48 -13.53
CA ARG A 82 -5.10 -24.99 -14.93
C ARG A 82 -5.63 -23.56 -15.07
N ASP A 83 -6.67 -23.24 -14.32
CA ASP A 83 -7.34 -21.94 -14.23
C ASP A 83 -6.73 -21.02 -13.16
N GLY A 84 -5.74 -21.50 -12.41
CA GLY A 84 -5.05 -20.73 -11.39
C GLY A 84 -4.19 -19.62 -12.00
N GLU A 85 -4.30 -18.41 -11.44
CA GLU A 85 -3.57 -17.23 -11.89
C GLU A 85 -2.16 -17.17 -11.31
N ILE A 86 -1.18 -16.79 -12.14
CA ILE A 86 0.19 -16.49 -11.72
C ILE A 86 0.47 -15.03 -12.06
N LEU A 87 0.75 -14.21 -11.04
CA LEU A 87 1.02 -12.78 -11.16
C LEU A 87 2.49 -12.49 -10.82
N ILE A 88 3.09 -11.63 -11.61
CA ILE A 88 4.42 -11.07 -11.33
C ILE A 88 4.38 -9.54 -11.40
N SER A 89 5.15 -8.88 -10.54
CA SER A 89 5.43 -7.45 -10.64
C SER A 89 6.94 -7.24 -10.69
N THR A 90 7.40 -6.35 -11.57
CA THR A 90 8.82 -6.10 -11.84
C THR A 90 9.11 -4.62 -12.05
N ASN A 91 10.31 -4.20 -11.70
CA ASN A 91 10.80 -2.87 -12.06
C ASN A 91 11.10 -2.72 -13.58
N GLY A 92 10.96 -3.79 -14.35
CA GLY A 92 11.09 -3.81 -15.80
C GLY A 92 12.50 -3.80 -16.36
N SER A 93 13.53 -3.55 -15.56
CA SER A 93 14.90 -3.40 -16.07
C SER A 93 15.49 -4.70 -16.63
N LEU A 94 15.14 -5.84 -16.04
CA LEU A 94 15.64 -7.17 -16.42
C LEU A 94 14.67 -7.95 -17.32
N LEU A 95 13.47 -7.42 -17.58
CA LEU A 95 12.45 -8.07 -18.40
C LEU A 95 12.64 -7.73 -19.90
N ASN A 96 13.77 -8.11 -20.46
CA ASN A 96 14.04 -7.98 -21.89
C ASN A 96 13.24 -8.97 -22.75
N SER A 97 13.31 -8.86 -24.07
CA SER A 97 12.56 -9.71 -25.02
C SER A 97 12.80 -11.21 -24.82
N GLN A 98 14.01 -11.63 -24.44
CA GLN A 98 14.36 -13.03 -24.22
C GLN A 98 13.74 -13.55 -22.91
N SER A 99 13.87 -12.81 -21.79
CA SER A 99 13.30 -13.19 -20.50
C SER A 99 11.78 -13.13 -20.55
N ALA A 100 11.19 -12.11 -21.15
CA ALA A 100 9.75 -11.99 -21.39
C ALA A 100 9.21 -13.18 -22.21
N GLY A 101 9.87 -13.54 -23.31
CA GLY A 101 9.46 -14.70 -24.14
C GLY A 101 9.49 -16.03 -23.38
N LYS A 102 10.44 -16.23 -22.46
CA LYS A 102 10.47 -17.41 -21.58
C LYS A 102 9.32 -17.40 -20.60
N ILE A 103 9.06 -16.27 -19.93
CA ILE A 103 8.01 -16.09 -18.94
C ILE A 103 6.62 -16.31 -19.56
N LEU A 104 6.36 -15.69 -20.71
CA LEU A 104 5.08 -15.83 -21.40
C LEU A 104 4.80 -17.25 -21.89
N LYS A 105 5.84 -17.98 -22.37
CA LYS A 105 5.70 -19.40 -22.74
C LYS A 105 5.34 -20.32 -21.55
N ILE A 106 5.70 -19.93 -20.32
CA ILE A 106 5.33 -20.68 -19.12
C ILE A 106 3.84 -20.50 -18.80
N GLY A 107 3.22 -19.38 -19.19
CA GLY A 107 1.80 -19.11 -18.97
C GLY A 107 1.55 -18.32 -17.69
N VAL A 108 2.25 -17.20 -17.52
CA VAL A 108 1.96 -16.18 -16.51
C VAL A 108 0.68 -15.46 -16.92
N SER A 109 -0.22 -15.23 -15.96
CA SER A 109 -1.53 -14.61 -16.20
C SER A 109 -1.46 -13.08 -16.25
N ASN A 110 -0.64 -12.48 -15.36
CA ASN A 110 -0.53 -11.03 -15.24
C ASN A 110 0.94 -10.63 -15.06
N ILE A 111 1.36 -9.61 -15.80
CA ILE A 111 2.67 -8.97 -15.66
C ILE A 111 2.45 -7.49 -15.39
N SER A 112 2.91 -7.01 -14.23
CA SER A 112 2.92 -5.58 -13.90
C SER A 112 4.32 -5.00 -14.00
N PHE A 113 4.40 -3.80 -14.57
CA PHE A 113 5.61 -2.98 -14.55
C PHE A 113 5.48 -1.85 -13.53
N SER A 114 6.55 -1.56 -12.85
CA SER A 114 6.59 -0.42 -11.94
C SER A 114 7.06 0.84 -12.69
N ILE A 115 6.13 1.71 -13.10
CA ILE A 115 6.41 2.96 -13.85
C ILE A 115 5.61 4.09 -13.23
N ASP A 116 6.29 5.11 -12.66
CA ASP A 116 5.65 6.20 -11.91
C ASP A 116 5.39 7.46 -12.76
N THR A 117 6.07 7.62 -13.87
CA THR A 117 5.95 8.75 -14.81
C THR A 117 6.63 8.41 -16.13
N MET A 118 6.22 9.06 -17.21
CA MET A 118 6.88 8.97 -18.53
C MET A 118 8.06 9.96 -18.67
N ASP A 119 8.18 10.94 -17.77
CA ASP A 119 9.35 11.81 -17.70
C ASP A 119 10.58 11.00 -17.24
N ALA A 120 11.55 10.84 -18.15
CA ALA A 120 12.73 10.01 -17.90
C ALA A 120 13.60 10.54 -16.74
N ALA A 121 13.71 11.85 -16.58
CA ALA A 121 14.51 12.44 -15.50
C ALA A 121 13.85 12.22 -14.14
N LYS A 122 12.54 12.43 -14.04
CA LYS A 122 11.77 12.15 -12.81
C LYS A 122 11.77 10.65 -12.51
N LEU A 123 11.55 9.78 -13.49
CA LEU A 123 11.55 8.33 -13.29
C LEU A 123 12.90 7.85 -12.75
N LYS A 124 14.01 8.34 -13.31
CA LYS A 124 15.37 8.04 -12.85
C LYS A 124 15.62 8.53 -11.42
N TYR A 125 15.08 9.69 -11.06
CA TYR A 125 15.16 10.24 -9.71
C TYR A 125 14.34 9.40 -8.71
N ILE A 126 13.08 9.12 -9.04
CA ILE A 126 12.16 8.38 -8.15
C ILE A 126 12.65 6.94 -7.98
N ARG A 127 13.04 6.28 -9.08
CA ARG A 127 13.57 4.91 -9.09
C ARG A 127 15.08 4.91 -9.27
N GLU A 128 15.77 5.38 -8.24
CA GLU A 128 17.24 5.45 -8.22
C GLU A 128 17.87 4.12 -8.62
N GLY A 129 18.82 4.17 -9.55
CA GLY A 129 19.43 2.98 -10.17
C GLY A 129 18.73 2.51 -11.44
N SER A 130 17.63 3.16 -11.86
CA SER A 130 16.92 2.83 -13.10
C SER A 130 17.56 3.48 -14.34
N GLU A 131 17.33 2.83 -15.48
CA GLU A 131 17.52 3.41 -16.82
C GLU A 131 16.14 3.45 -17.51
N PRO A 132 15.46 4.61 -17.51
CA PRO A 132 14.08 4.76 -17.99
C PRO A 132 13.86 4.25 -19.41
N THR A 133 14.79 4.54 -20.32
CA THR A 133 14.73 4.07 -21.72
C THR A 133 14.72 2.54 -21.83
N VAL A 134 15.41 1.84 -20.92
CA VAL A 134 15.42 0.38 -20.88
C VAL A 134 14.07 -0.14 -20.40
N ILE A 135 13.49 0.45 -19.33
CA ILE A 135 12.21 0.05 -18.76
C ILE A 135 11.10 0.23 -19.80
N LEU A 136 10.99 1.41 -20.40
CA LEU A 136 9.96 1.72 -21.41
C LEU A 136 10.10 0.85 -22.65
N ARG A 137 11.30 0.63 -23.14
CA ARG A 137 11.56 -0.30 -24.25
C ARG A 137 11.13 -1.73 -23.90
N ASN A 138 11.41 -2.20 -22.69
CA ASN A 138 11.01 -3.54 -22.25
C ASN A 138 9.49 -3.65 -22.12
N PHE A 139 8.81 -2.63 -21.60
CA PHE A 139 7.36 -2.55 -21.58
C PHE A 139 6.77 -2.67 -22.99
N GLN A 140 7.25 -1.87 -23.93
CA GLN A 140 6.84 -1.90 -25.34
C GLN A 140 7.10 -3.25 -26.02
N HIS A 141 8.17 -3.96 -25.64
CA HIS A 141 8.41 -5.32 -26.13
C HIS A 141 7.35 -6.30 -25.63
N VAL A 142 6.97 -6.23 -24.35
CA VAL A 142 5.95 -7.10 -23.76
C VAL A 142 4.57 -6.77 -24.33
N SER A 143 4.24 -5.48 -24.55
CA SER A 143 3.01 -5.04 -25.23
C SER A 143 2.91 -5.65 -26.64
N ARG A 144 3.97 -5.57 -27.45
CA ARG A 144 4.00 -6.19 -28.79
C ARG A 144 3.83 -7.73 -28.73
N MET A 145 4.43 -8.38 -27.74
CA MET A 145 4.23 -9.81 -27.54
C MET A 145 2.78 -10.16 -27.17
N LYS A 146 2.12 -9.32 -26.36
CA LYS A 146 0.71 -9.47 -26.00
C LYS A 146 -0.18 -9.45 -27.24
N ARG A 147 0.03 -8.50 -28.15
CA ARG A 147 -0.69 -8.44 -29.44
C ARG A 147 -0.55 -9.73 -30.23
N ASN A 148 0.67 -10.24 -30.36
CA ASN A 148 0.95 -11.46 -31.10
C ASN A 148 0.32 -12.71 -30.44
N LEU A 149 0.18 -12.71 -29.12
CA LEU A 149 -0.42 -13.81 -28.35
C LEU A 149 -1.94 -13.63 -28.15
N LYS A 150 -2.58 -12.67 -28.82
CA LYS A 150 -4.02 -12.36 -28.77
C LYS A 150 -4.55 -12.19 -27.33
N GLY A 151 -3.78 -11.52 -26.48
CA GLY A 151 -4.20 -11.19 -25.13
C GLY A 151 -4.20 -12.38 -24.17
N ALA A 152 -3.34 -13.37 -24.36
CA ALA A 152 -3.22 -14.55 -23.48
C ALA A 152 -2.84 -14.22 -22.02
N PHE A 153 -2.44 -13.00 -21.72
CA PHE A 153 -2.12 -12.48 -20.38
C PHE A 153 -2.52 -11.01 -20.26
N LYS A 154 -2.63 -10.52 -19.03
CA LYS A 154 -2.85 -9.10 -18.75
C LYS A 154 -1.51 -8.38 -18.54
N LEU A 155 -1.37 -7.21 -19.17
CA LEU A 155 -0.25 -6.30 -18.99
C LEU A 155 -0.71 -5.10 -18.16
N GLY A 156 -0.05 -4.87 -17.03
CA GLY A 156 -0.40 -3.78 -16.12
C GLY A 156 0.77 -2.89 -15.74
N VAL A 157 0.43 -1.78 -15.12
CA VAL A 157 1.39 -0.86 -14.51
C VAL A 157 0.98 -0.56 -13.08
N GLU A 158 1.96 -0.53 -12.18
CA GLU A 158 1.84 -0.08 -10.81
C GLU A 158 2.68 1.18 -10.63
N ALA A 159 2.05 2.28 -10.22
CA ALA A 159 2.71 3.55 -10.01
C ALA A 159 2.49 4.07 -8.60
N VAL A 160 3.53 4.61 -7.99
CA VAL A 160 3.46 5.31 -6.71
C VAL A 160 3.35 6.81 -6.98
N VAL A 161 2.24 7.39 -6.54
CA VAL A 161 1.96 8.82 -6.70
C VAL A 161 2.40 9.61 -5.48
N MET A 162 3.06 10.75 -5.75
CA MET A 162 3.55 11.70 -4.76
C MET A 162 3.62 13.12 -5.37
N ARG A 163 4.06 14.13 -4.60
CA ARG A 163 4.19 15.51 -5.08
C ARG A 163 5.02 15.64 -6.37
N ASP A 164 6.01 14.77 -6.54
CA ASP A 164 6.95 14.84 -7.65
C ASP A 164 6.32 14.48 -9.00
N ASN A 165 5.26 13.65 -9.01
CA ASN A 165 4.75 13.07 -10.25
C ASN A 165 3.21 13.06 -10.38
N TYR A 166 2.42 13.57 -9.41
CA TYR A 166 0.96 13.49 -9.52
C TYR A 166 0.41 14.23 -10.75
N MET A 167 1.05 15.34 -11.15
CA MET A 167 0.67 16.09 -12.36
C MET A 167 0.91 15.31 -13.65
N ASP A 168 1.79 14.31 -13.62
CA ASP A 168 2.13 13.50 -14.79
C ASP A 168 1.13 12.34 -15.01
N LEU A 169 0.21 12.08 -14.06
CA LEU A 169 -0.71 10.93 -14.13
C LEU A 169 -1.57 10.91 -15.42
N PRO A 170 -2.16 12.02 -15.88
CA PRO A 170 -2.93 11.99 -17.13
C PRO A 170 -2.10 11.53 -18.33
N SER A 171 -0.90 12.08 -18.51
CA SER A 171 0.00 11.68 -19.62
C SER A 171 0.50 10.25 -19.45
N LEU A 172 0.83 9.83 -18.22
CA LEU A 172 1.21 8.44 -17.94
C LEU A 172 0.12 7.46 -18.39
N ILE A 173 -1.12 7.73 -18.01
CA ILE A 173 -2.26 6.85 -18.32
C ILE A 173 -2.51 6.84 -19.82
N GLU A 174 -2.50 8.00 -20.47
CA GLU A 174 -2.71 8.13 -21.92
C GLU A 174 -1.65 7.34 -22.70
N GLU A 175 -0.35 7.56 -22.42
CA GLU A 175 0.74 6.87 -23.11
C GLU A 175 0.74 5.35 -22.87
N LEU A 176 0.46 4.90 -21.63
CA LEU A 176 0.34 3.47 -21.33
C LEU A 176 -0.89 2.84 -21.99
N SER A 177 -1.96 3.60 -22.18
CA SER A 177 -3.14 3.14 -22.89
C SER A 177 -2.84 2.90 -24.38
N TYR A 178 -2.09 3.78 -25.03
CA TYR A 178 -1.62 3.55 -26.41
C TYR A 178 -0.70 2.33 -26.54
N GLU A 179 0.03 2.01 -25.49
CA GLU A 179 0.84 0.80 -25.39
C GLU A 179 0.06 -0.44 -24.91
N GLU A 180 -1.29 -0.38 -24.91
CA GLU A 180 -2.19 -1.48 -24.61
C GLU A 180 -2.06 -2.07 -23.19
N ALA A 181 -1.79 -1.25 -22.20
CA ALA A 181 -1.97 -1.66 -20.81
C ALA A 181 -3.43 -2.05 -20.54
N ASP A 182 -3.67 -3.18 -19.89
CA ASP A 182 -5.02 -3.62 -19.50
C ASP A 182 -5.48 -2.94 -18.22
N TYR A 183 -4.53 -2.68 -17.30
CA TYR A 183 -4.83 -2.04 -16.03
C TYR A 183 -3.67 -1.19 -15.52
N ILE A 184 -4.02 -0.16 -14.75
CA ILE A 184 -3.08 0.73 -14.08
C ILE A 184 -3.52 0.86 -12.63
N ILE A 185 -2.61 0.54 -11.70
CA ILE A 185 -2.83 0.68 -10.25
C ILE A 185 -1.99 1.84 -9.76
N ILE A 186 -2.65 2.88 -9.25
CA ILE A 186 -2.00 4.01 -8.61
C ILE A 186 -2.09 3.83 -7.10
N SER A 187 -0.98 3.94 -6.41
CA SER A 187 -0.90 3.90 -4.95
C SER A 187 -0.24 5.16 -4.44
N HIS A 188 -0.69 5.72 -3.32
CA HIS A 188 0.10 6.77 -2.68
C HIS A 188 1.41 6.22 -2.12
N ILE A 189 2.38 7.12 -1.95
CA ILE A 189 3.61 6.81 -1.23
C ILE A 189 3.30 6.40 0.21
N MET A 190 3.85 5.26 0.64
CA MET A 190 3.85 4.88 2.06
C MET A 190 4.94 5.68 2.78
N PRO A 191 4.62 6.39 3.87
CA PRO A 191 5.56 7.30 4.50
C PRO A 191 6.46 6.58 5.50
N TYR A 192 7.48 5.90 5.04
CA TYR A 192 8.47 5.24 5.91
C TYR A 192 9.40 6.21 6.64
N THR A 193 9.46 7.45 6.17
CA THR A 193 10.21 8.55 6.78
C THR A 193 9.39 9.84 6.76
N GLU A 194 9.77 10.84 7.59
CA GLU A 194 9.13 12.16 7.56
C GLU A 194 9.28 12.83 6.20
N GLU A 195 10.41 12.66 5.51
CA GLU A 195 10.61 13.18 4.15
C GLU A 195 9.58 12.58 3.17
N MET A 196 9.36 11.27 3.21
CA MET A 196 8.35 10.61 2.39
C MET A 196 6.93 11.11 2.73
N PHE A 197 6.63 11.37 4.01
CA PHE A 197 5.35 11.94 4.43
C PHE A 197 5.14 13.35 3.86
N ARG A 198 6.18 14.17 3.81
CA ARG A 198 6.12 15.52 3.18
C ARG A 198 5.85 15.45 1.68
N ARG A 199 6.24 14.37 1.02
CA ARG A 199 5.99 14.12 -0.42
C ARG A 199 4.61 13.50 -0.69
N ALA A 200 3.91 12.99 0.31
CA ALA A 200 2.57 12.44 0.14
C ALA A 200 1.56 13.53 -0.24
N ILE A 201 0.56 13.20 -1.05
CA ILE A 201 -0.50 14.11 -1.54
C ILE A 201 -1.88 13.80 -0.94
N TYR A 202 -2.00 12.77 -0.13
CA TYR A 202 -3.22 12.43 0.60
C TYR A 202 -3.29 13.15 1.94
N ILE A 203 -4.49 13.18 2.52
CA ILE A 203 -4.76 13.68 3.87
C ILE A 203 -5.19 12.50 4.71
N PRO A 204 -4.46 12.15 5.79
CA PRO A 204 -4.73 10.93 6.58
C PRO A 204 -5.93 11.06 7.55
N LEU A 205 -6.74 12.12 7.44
CA LEU A 205 -8.01 12.28 8.14
C LEU A 205 -9.17 11.86 7.27
N SER A 206 -10.22 11.31 7.87
CA SER A 206 -11.48 11.03 7.18
C SER A 206 -12.09 12.27 6.56
N ARG A 207 -12.75 12.10 5.41
CA ARG A 207 -13.27 13.22 4.63
C ARG A 207 -14.26 14.08 5.41
N ILE A 208 -15.19 13.48 6.17
CA ILE A 208 -16.22 14.20 6.91
C ILE A 208 -15.62 15.11 7.98
N PRO A 209 -14.73 14.67 8.88
CA PRO A 209 -14.01 15.56 9.79
C PRO A 209 -13.29 16.72 9.09
N PHE A 210 -12.67 16.43 7.95
CA PHE A 210 -11.99 17.44 7.16
C PHE A 210 -12.97 18.51 6.63
N GLU A 211 -14.08 18.12 6.02
CA GLU A 211 -15.06 19.04 5.45
C GLU A 211 -15.76 19.92 6.53
N ILE A 212 -15.98 19.38 7.75
CA ILE A 212 -16.54 20.13 8.89
C ILE A 212 -15.64 21.32 9.25
N VAL A 213 -14.32 21.12 9.22
CA VAL A 213 -13.34 22.14 9.65
C VAL A 213 -12.88 23.03 8.49
N LYS A 214 -13.00 22.55 7.23
CA LYS A 214 -12.45 23.20 6.02
C LYS A 214 -12.87 24.67 5.87
N SER A 215 -14.14 24.97 6.06
CA SER A 215 -14.66 26.35 5.94
C SER A 215 -14.00 27.33 6.92
N SER A 216 -13.61 26.83 8.08
CA SER A 216 -12.92 27.63 9.11
C SER A 216 -11.42 27.73 8.87
N LEU A 217 -10.83 26.76 8.16
CA LEU A 217 -9.42 26.77 7.76
C LEU A 217 -9.11 27.85 6.72
N GLU A 218 -10.08 28.20 5.87
CA GLU A 218 -9.95 29.27 4.88
C GLU A 218 -9.96 30.68 5.54
N TYR A 219 -10.55 30.81 6.75
CA TYR A 219 -10.84 32.11 7.35
C TYR A 219 -9.97 32.48 8.55
N ASP A 220 -9.57 31.57 9.43
CA ASP A 220 -8.76 31.96 10.59
C ASP A 220 -8.08 30.79 11.34
N TRP A 221 -6.90 30.39 10.90
CA TRP A 221 -6.02 29.45 11.63
C TRP A 221 -5.63 29.95 13.03
N LYS A 222 -5.69 31.25 13.25
CA LYS A 222 -5.45 31.88 14.52
C LYS A 222 -6.41 31.40 15.60
N LEU A 223 -7.67 31.10 15.21
CA LEU A 223 -8.69 30.53 16.10
C LEU A 223 -8.33 29.16 16.69
N ILE A 224 -7.63 28.29 15.94
CA ILE A 224 -7.19 27.00 16.46
C ILE A 224 -6.07 27.17 17.48
N LEU A 225 -5.15 28.11 17.24
CA LEU A 225 -4.12 28.45 18.20
C LEU A 225 -4.72 29.13 19.45
N GLU A 226 -5.66 30.04 19.26
CA GLU A 226 -6.39 30.70 20.36
C GLU A 226 -7.18 29.69 21.20
N SER A 227 -7.84 28.73 20.61
CA SER A 227 -8.56 27.70 21.38
C SER A 227 -7.64 26.81 22.20
N THR A 228 -6.47 26.48 21.66
CA THR A 228 -5.45 25.73 22.40
C THR A 228 -4.94 26.55 23.56
N HIS A 229 -4.72 27.87 23.36
CA HIS A 229 -4.34 28.80 24.41
C HIS A 229 -5.45 28.97 25.47
N GLU A 230 -6.72 29.09 25.07
CA GLU A 230 -7.87 29.12 25.95
C GLU A 230 -8.01 27.83 26.78
N PHE A 231 -7.81 26.67 26.16
CA PHE A 231 -7.86 25.36 26.83
C PHE A 231 -6.79 25.25 27.92
N PHE A 232 -5.53 25.56 27.59
CA PHE A 232 -4.45 25.57 28.59
C PHE A 232 -4.63 26.67 29.63
N GLY A 233 -5.09 27.85 29.24
CA GLY A 233 -5.38 28.95 30.17
C GLY A 233 -6.39 28.55 31.25
N ARG A 234 -7.45 27.82 30.88
CA ARG A 234 -8.44 27.25 31.84
C ARG A 234 -7.83 26.22 32.77
N ILE A 235 -6.97 25.32 32.25
CA ILE A 235 -6.24 24.36 33.11
C ILE A 235 -5.40 25.09 34.16
N TYR A 236 -4.82 26.25 33.81
CA TYR A 236 -4.02 27.05 34.72
C TYR A 236 -4.82 28.10 35.53
N GLY A 237 -6.16 28.04 35.43
CA GLY A 237 -7.04 28.94 36.22
C GLY A 237 -7.08 30.39 35.73
N LEU A 238 -6.71 30.65 34.49
CA LEU A 238 -6.81 31.99 33.88
C LEU A 238 -8.25 32.25 33.41
N ASP A 239 -8.75 33.47 33.69
CA ASP A 239 -10.07 33.92 33.21
C ASP A 239 -9.98 34.37 31.76
N ILE A 240 -10.16 33.41 30.84
CA ILE A 240 -10.08 33.65 29.39
C ILE A 240 -11.46 33.40 28.78
N GLU A 241 -11.96 34.34 27.99
CA GLU A 241 -13.25 34.25 27.30
C GLU A 241 -13.22 33.17 26.25
N PRO A 242 -14.14 32.17 26.28
CA PRO A 242 -14.03 30.92 25.50
C PRO A 242 -14.60 31.01 24.06
N LYS A 243 -14.17 31.98 23.27
CA LYS A 243 -14.68 32.17 21.89
C LYS A 243 -14.24 31.06 20.92
N ALA A 244 -12.93 30.80 20.88
CA ALA A 244 -12.36 29.80 20.02
C ALA A 244 -12.69 28.38 20.50
N SER A 245 -12.72 28.15 21.83
CA SER A 245 -13.12 26.87 22.41
C SER A 245 -14.58 26.51 22.10
N LYS A 246 -15.47 27.50 22.02
CA LYS A 246 -16.86 27.26 21.65
C LYS A 246 -16.98 26.73 20.22
N MET A 247 -16.30 27.37 19.28
CA MET A 247 -16.30 26.96 17.87
C MET A 247 -15.72 25.54 17.70
N ILE A 248 -14.63 25.24 18.39
CA ILE A 248 -14.05 23.88 18.34
C ILE A 248 -14.99 22.84 18.97
N SER A 249 -15.70 23.20 20.03
CA SER A 249 -16.74 22.34 20.62
C SER A 249 -17.87 22.05 19.62
N GLU A 250 -18.24 23.02 18.81
CA GLU A 250 -19.24 22.84 17.73
C GLU A 250 -18.73 21.88 16.64
N PHE A 251 -17.46 21.99 16.21
CA PHE A 251 -16.85 21.05 15.27
C PHE A 251 -16.83 19.62 15.81
N TRP A 252 -16.42 19.43 17.05
CA TRP A 252 -16.40 18.10 17.67
C TRP A 252 -17.79 17.53 17.81
N SER A 253 -18.76 18.36 18.25
CA SER A 253 -20.16 17.93 18.35
C SER A 253 -20.73 17.49 16.99
N GLU A 254 -20.39 18.21 15.91
CA GLU A 254 -20.83 17.86 14.57
C GLU A 254 -20.14 16.58 14.05
N ALA A 255 -18.85 16.43 14.29
CA ALA A 255 -18.16 15.19 13.94
C ALA A 255 -18.68 13.98 14.72
N GLU A 256 -18.91 14.13 16.02
CA GLU A 256 -19.45 13.07 16.89
C GLU A 256 -20.86 12.65 16.45
N LYS A 257 -21.76 13.58 16.07
CA LYS A 257 -23.07 13.26 15.49
C LYS A 257 -22.95 12.40 14.23
N ASN A 258 -21.86 12.58 13.48
CA ASN A 258 -21.54 11.79 12.29
C ASN A 258 -20.71 10.53 12.64
N GLY A 259 -20.40 10.29 13.92
CA GLY A 259 -19.60 9.14 14.39
C GLY A 259 -18.13 9.20 14.01
N TYR A 260 -17.55 10.40 13.97
CA TYR A 260 -16.12 10.64 13.73
C TYR A 260 -15.50 11.45 14.87
N TRP A 261 -14.18 11.40 14.91
CA TRP A 261 -13.34 12.29 15.73
C TRP A 261 -12.63 13.28 14.82
N ILE A 262 -12.03 14.33 15.38
CA ILE A 262 -11.24 15.30 14.62
C ILE A 262 -9.86 15.42 15.23
N ASN A 263 -8.83 15.11 14.43
CA ASN A 263 -7.44 15.31 14.79
C ASN A 263 -6.99 16.73 14.41
N LEU A 264 -7.32 17.72 15.24
CA LEU A 264 -6.96 19.12 15.01
C LEU A 264 -5.45 19.37 14.88
N PRO A 265 -4.55 18.78 15.72
CA PRO A 265 -3.12 18.94 15.57
C PRO A 265 -2.60 18.51 14.19
N LEU A 266 -3.12 17.40 13.67
CA LEU A 266 -2.73 16.90 12.35
C LEU A 266 -3.23 17.83 11.24
N LEU A 267 -4.47 18.33 11.33
CA LEU A 267 -5.02 19.31 10.39
C LEU A 267 -4.17 20.58 10.36
N PHE A 268 -3.79 21.10 11.54
CA PHE A 268 -2.92 22.26 11.65
C PHE A 268 -1.55 22.02 11.00
N TYR A 269 -0.95 20.87 11.25
CA TYR A 269 0.34 20.50 10.66
C TYR A 269 0.26 20.39 9.12
N LEU A 270 -0.86 19.93 8.60
CA LEU A 270 -1.07 19.71 7.16
C LEU A 270 -1.63 20.93 6.41
N ARG A 271 -1.92 22.06 7.09
CA ARG A 271 -2.64 23.19 6.51
C ARG A 271 -2.11 23.64 5.14
N ASP A 272 -0.80 23.87 5.04
CA ASP A 272 -0.18 24.39 3.81
C ASP A 272 -0.32 23.37 2.67
N LYS A 273 -0.18 22.08 2.97
CA LYS A 273 -0.42 20.98 2.05
C LYS A 273 -1.87 20.89 1.59
N ILE A 274 -2.82 21.09 2.51
CA ILE A 274 -4.25 21.04 2.24
C ILE A 274 -4.67 22.14 1.26
N ILE A 275 -4.21 23.38 1.47
CA ILE A 275 -4.55 24.54 0.64
C ILE A 275 -3.99 24.37 -0.78
N GLU A 276 -2.74 23.92 -0.88
CA GLU A 276 -1.98 23.89 -2.12
C GLU A 276 -2.34 22.71 -3.02
N VAL A 277 -2.63 21.55 -2.43
CA VAL A 277 -2.65 20.27 -3.18
C VAL A 277 -4.07 19.72 -3.42
N ASN A 278 -5.04 20.04 -2.56
CA ASN A 278 -6.30 19.28 -2.52
C ASN A 278 -7.15 19.38 -3.81
N ARG A 279 -7.50 20.60 -4.26
CA ARG A 279 -8.35 20.78 -5.46
C ARG A 279 -7.65 20.31 -6.74
N GLU A 280 -6.35 20.49 -6.81
CA GLU A 280 -5.56 20.14 -7.97
C GLU A 280 -5.41 18.62 -8.12
N VAL A 281 -5.15 17.92 -7.03
CA VAL A 281 -5.05 16.44 -7.04
C VAL A 281 -6.39 15.79 -7.39
N GLU A 282 -7.52 16.28 -6.82
CA GLU A 282 -8.85 15.79 -7.18
C GLU A 282 -9.11 15.93 -8.69
N ARG A 283 -8.81 17.13 -9.25
CA ARG A 283 -8.94 17.38 -10.68
C ARG A 283 -8.07 16.46 -11.53
N VAL A 284 -6.82 16.25 -11.14
CA VAL A 284 -5.90 15.33 -11.83
C VAL A 284 -6.44 13.91 -11.82
N PHE A 285 -6.96 13.44 -10.69
CA PHE A 285 -7.56 12.11 -10.57
C PHE A 285 -8.83 11.96 -11.43
N GLU A 286 -9.67 13.00 -11.52
CA GLU A 286 -10.84 13.01 -12.40
C GLU A 286 -10.45 12.93 -13.87
N ILE A 287 -9.48 13.73 -14.31
CA ILE A 287 -8.93 13.68 -15.67
C ILE A 287 -8.36 12.29 -15.96
N SER A 288 -7.60 11.74 -15.02
CA SER A 288 -7.00 10.41 -15.12
C SER A 288 -8.05 9.31 -15.31
N ARG A 289 -9.16 9.35 -14.54
CA ARG A 289 -10.27 8.40 -14.70
C ARG A 289 -10.94 8.52 -16.08
N LYS A 290 -11.13 9.75 -16.55
CA LYS A 290 -11.74 10.02 -17.84
C LYS A 290 -10.90 9.44 -18.98
N ILE A 291 -9.60 9.71 -18.99
CA ILE A 291 -8.67 9.17 -20.00
C ILE A 291 -8.69 7.63 -19.99
N ALA A 292 -8.54 7.02 -18.80
CA ALA A 292 -8.58 5.57 -18.69
C ALA A 292 -9.88 4.96 -19.22
N HIS A 293 -11.02 5.58 -18.90
CA HIS A 293 -12.34 5.15 -19.41
C HIS A 293 -12.44 5.28 -20.92
N GLU A 294 -11.99 6.38 -21.50
CA GLU A 294 -12.00 6.63 -22.95
C GLU A 294 -11.17 5.59 -23.72
N HIS A 295 -10.09 5.09 -23.12
CA HIS A 295 -9.21 4.08 -23.70
C HIS A 295 -9.56 2.63 -23.28
N GLY A 296 -10.57 2.42 -22.43
CA GLY A 296 -10.95 1.08 -21.97
C GLY A 296 -9.93 0.41 -21.04
N VAL A 297 -9.13 1.19 -20.32
CA VAL A 297 -8.12 0.69 -19.36
C VAL A 297 -8.72 0.66 -17.95
N GLU A 298 -8.58 -0.46 -17.25
CA GLU A 298 -8.95 -0.55 -15.83
C GLU A 298 -8.00 0.31 -15.00
N ILE A 299 -8.53 1.35 -14.35
CA ILE A 299 -7.74 2.17 -13.43
C ILE A 299 -8.19 1.98 -11.98
N ARG A 300 -7.23 1.80 -11.08
CA ARG A 300 -7.43 1.83 -9.64
C ARG A 300 -6.69 3.03 -9.07
N LEU A 301 -7.45 4.04 -8.64
CA LEU A 301 -6.93 5.23 -7.96
C LEU A 301 -7.07 5.07 -6.45
N PRO A 302 -6.11 5.55 -5.66
CA PRO A 302 -6.24 5.55 -4.21
C PRO A 302 -7.20 6.65 -3.75
N ASN A 303 -7.71 6.52 -2.53
CA ASN A 303 -8.47 7.59 -1.90
C ASN A 303 -7.55 8.78 -1.60
N LEU A 304 -8.07 10.01 -1.67
CA LEU A 304 -7.35 11.19 -1.16
C LEU A 304 -7.55 11.40 0.34
N TYR A 305 -8.65 10.88 0.84
CA TYR A 305 -9.04 10.87 2.25
C TYR A 305 -9.39 9.43 2.63
N PRO A 306 -8.99 8.96 3.81
CA PRO A 306 -9.51 7.71 4.33
C PRO A 306 -11.01 7.80 4.63
N ASP A 307 -11.67 6.66 4.73
CA ASP A 307 -12.92 6.53 5.43
C ASP A 307 -12.76 5.52 6.57
N ALA A 308 -12.80 6.02 7.81
CA ALA A 308 -12.63 5.19 8.99
C ALA A 308 -13.72 4.11 9.12
N LYS A 309 -14.91 4.32 8.54
CA LYS A 309 -16.04 3.39 8.60
C LYS A 309 -16.01 2.32 7.51
N GLU A 310 -15.28 2.56 6.41
CA GLU A 310 -15.17 1.62 5.28
C GLU A 310 -13.85 0.83 5.27
N ARG A 311 -13.17 0.76 6.40
CA ARG A 311 -11.88 0.07 6.52
C ARG A 311 -12.00 -1.41 6.25
N ARG A 312 -11.11 -1.93 5.41
CA ARG A 312 -11.01 -3.34 5.04
C ARG A 312 -9.56 -3.79 4.98
N CYS A 313 -9.29 -5.02 5.42
CA CYS A 313 -7.97 -5.60 5.27
C CYS A 313 -7.89 -6.31 3.91
N PRO A 314 -7.11 -5.83 2.92
CA PRO A 314 -7.09 -6.44 1.58
C PRO A 314 -6.58 -7.89 1.60
N TYR A 315 -5.66 -8.25 2.52
CA TYR A 315 -5.18 -9.63 2.65
C TYR A 315 -6.24 -10.57 3.21
N VAL A 316 -7.02 -10.11 4.18
CA VAL A 316 -8.12 -10.92 4.76
C VAL A 316 -9.27 -11.06 3.77
N ASP A 317 -9.67 -9.96 3.12
CA ASP A 317 -10.77 -9.96 2.14
C ASP A 317 -10.50 -10.87 0.94
N LYS A 318 -9.22 -10.99 0.54
CA LYS A 318 -8.79 -11.84 -0.59
C LYS A 318 -8.19 -13.16 -0.14
N SER A 319 -8.39 -13.55 1.13
CA SER A 319 -7.88 -14.81 1.69
C SER A 319 -6.41 -15.07 1.30
N THR A 320 -5.55 -14.07 1.52
CA THR A 320 -4.15 -14.06 1.06
C THR A 320 -3.18 -14.14 2.25
N ALA A 321 -2.15 -14.98 2.13
CA ALA A 321 -1.01 -15.00 3.04
C ALA A 321 0.27 -14.51 2.34
N PHE A 322 1.17 -13.88 3.10
CA PHE A 322 2.48 -13.44 2.61
C PHE A 322 3.59 -14.38 3.09
N VAL A 323 4.43 -14.83 2.17
CA VAL A 323 5.59 -15.70 2.46
C VAL A 323 6.87 -14.91 2.14
N ARG A 324 7.70 -14.71 3.16
CA ARG A 324 8.99 -14.04 3.05
C ARG A 324 10.04 -14.93 2.35
N SER A 325 11.10 -14.31 1.86
CA SER A 325 12.22 -15.01 1.21
C SER A 325 12.98 -16.01 2.14
N ASP A 326 12.81 -15.91 3.45
CA ASP A 326 13.36 -16.86 4.44
C ASP A 326 12.38 -17.98 4.85
N GLY A 327 11.16 -17.98 4.27
CA GLY A 327 10.13 -18.97 4.53
C GLY A 327 9.15 -18.64 5.67
N MET A 328 9.34 -17.51 6.36
CA MET A 328 8.40 -17.04 7.39
C MET A 328 7.08 -16.63 6.75
N VAL A 329 5.97 -16.94 7.40
CA VAL A 329 4.61 -16.56 6.97
C VAL A 329 4.15 -15.35 7.75
N ALA A 330 3.92 -14.24 7.05
CA ALA A 330 3.39 -13.01 7.60
C ALA A 330 1.93 -12.78 7.15
N PRO A 331 1.12 -12.00 7.89
CA PRO A 331 -0.26 -11.71 7.50
C PRO A 331 -0.39 -10.85 6.25
N CYS A 332 0.60 -9.99 5.99
CA CYS A 332 0.61 -9.05 4.88
C CYS A 332 2.04 -8.54 4.61
N LEU A 333 2.22 -7.83 3.50
CA LEU A 333 3.49 -7.22 3.10
C LEU A 333 4.01 -6.22 4.14
N GLU A 334 3.12 -5.40 4.72
CA GLU A 334 3.46 -4.35 5.70
C GLU A 334 4.08 -4.93 6.99
N PHE A 335 3.58 -6.07 7.44
CA PHE A 335 4.11 -6.74 8.65
C PHE A 335 5.18 -7.79 8.35
N ALA A 336 5.64 -7.90 7.10
CA ALA A 336 6.63 -8.91 6.75
C ALA A 336 7.99 -8.67 7.42
N TYR A 337 8.40 -7.42 7.56
CA TYR A 337 9.71 -7.04 8.13
C TYR A 337 9.56 -5.86 9.09
N SER A 338 10.45 -5.80 10.08
CA SER A 338 10.52 -4.63 10.97
C SER A 338 11.06 -3.43 10.20
N HIS A 339 10.42 -2.28 10.40
CA HIS A 339 10.79 -1.01 9.77
C HIS A 339 10.24 0.17 10.57
N SER A 340 10.66 1.38 10.23
CA SER A 340 10.05 2.60 10.73
C SER A 340 9.03 3.15 9.73
N ALA A 341 8.01 3.83 10.24
CA ALA A 341 7.07 4.63 9.45
C ALA A 341 6.87 5.99 10.14
N TYR A 342 6.54 7.03 9.37
CA TYR A 342 6.18 8.34 9.90
C TYR A 342 4.73 8.63 9.56
N VAL A 343 3.84 8.49 10.53
CA VAL A 343 2.39 8.62 10.36
C VAL A 343 1.84 9.58 11.40
N ASN A 344 0.83 10.36 11.06
CA ASN A 344 0.11 11.24 11.99
C ASN A 344 1.02 12.09 12.90
N MET A 345 2.12 12.62 12.37
CA MET A 345 3.14 13.45 13.04
C MET A 345 4.05 12.72 14.04
N HIS A 346 4.13 11.40 13.99
CA HIS A 346 5.03 10.64 14.86
C HIS A 346 5.76 9.51 14.11
N VAL A 347 6.87 9.07 14.68
CA VAL A 347 7.57 7.87 14.24
C VAL A 347 6.93 6.65 14.88
N LYS A 348 6.56 5.68 14.06
CA LYS A 348 6.07 4.37 14.47
C LYS A 348 7.10 3.30 14.14
N ASN A 349 7.46 2.48 15.12
CA ASN A 349 8.29 1.30 14.90
C ASN A 349 7.39 0.10 14.62
N VAL A 350 7.35 -0.34 13.39
CA VAL A 350 6.60 -1.52 12.98
C VAL A 350 7.48 -2.75 13.20
N HIS A 351 7.04 -3.67 14.05
CA HIS A 351 7.67 -4.96 14.26
C HIS A 351 7.12 -6.00 13.29
N ALA A 352 7.98 -6.86 12.77
CA ALA A 352 7.57 -7.99 11.95
C ALA A 352 6.61 -8.91 12.72
N VAL A 353 5.55 -9.36 12.04
CA VAL A 353 4.57 -10.30 12.59
C VAL A 353 4.57 -11.55 11.74
N THR A 354 4.77 -12.71 12.36
CA THR A 354 4.81 -14.00 11.67
C THR A 354 4.06 -15.06 12.44
N PHE A 355 3.46 -16.01 11.72
CA PHE A 355 2.66 -17.09 12.29
C PHE A 355 3.33 -18.46 12.23
N GLY A 356 4.54 -18.53 11.66
CA GLY A 356 5.36 -19.74 11.56
C GLY A 356 6.26 -19.74 10.35
N ASN A 357 6.93 -20.86 10.08
CA ASN A 357 7.89 -20.99 8.99
C ASN A 357 7.60 -22.22 8.12
N LEU A 358 7.53 -22.04 6.81
CA LEU A 358 7.31 -23.13 5.85
C LEU A 358 8.48 -24.10 5.71
N LYS A 359 9.58 -23.87 6.43
CA LYS A 359 10.63 -24.87 6.65
C LYS A 359 10.20 -25.99 7.60
N GLU A 360 9.29 -25.71 8.50
CA GLU A 360 8.86 -26.58 9.58
C GLU A 360 7.44 -27.13 9.36
N GLU A 361 6.55 -26.31 8.84
CA GLU A 361 5.12 -26.59 8.71
C GLU A 361 4.62 -26.30 7.29
N ASN A 362 3.46 -26.81 6.90
CA ASN A 362 2.81 -26.43 5.64
C ASN A 362 1.86 -25.23 5.84
N ILE A 363 1.47 -24.58 4.72
CA ILE A 363 0.64 -23.37 4.81
C ILE A 363 -0.77 -23.67 5.33
N GLY A 364 -1.35 -24.83 5.06
CA GLY A 364 -2.68 -25.18 5.57
C GLY A 364 -2.67 -25.32 7.08
N GLU A 365 -1.63 -25.93 7.67
CA GLU A 365 -1.45 -26.01 9.12
C GLU A 365 -1.33 -24.59 9.73
N LEU A 366 -0.44 -23.76 9.17
CA LEU A 366 -0.25 -22.39 9.66
C LEU A 366 -1.50 -21.54 9.51
N TRP A 367 -2.22 -21.67 8.40
CA TRP A 367 -3.44 -20.92 8.10
C TRP A 367 -4.55 -21.18 9.12
N ASN A 368 -4.62 -22.40 9.64
CA ASN A 368 -5.62 -22.83 10.62
C ASN A 368 -5.16 -22.75 12.09
N LYS A 369 -3.95 -22.29 12.36
CA LYS A 369 -3.52 -22.01 13.74
C LYS A 369 -4.34 -20.88 14.37
N GLU A 370 -4.69 -21.08 15.63
CA GLU A 370 -5.50 -20.13 16.41
C GLU A 370 -5.03 -18.68 16.28
N PRO A 371 -3.73 -18.32 16.45
CA PRO A 371 -3.30 -16.93 16.34
C PRO A 371 -3.57 -16.32 14.95
N TYR A 372 -3.44 -17.12 13.87
CA TYR A 372 -3.69 -16.62 12.53
C TYR A 372 -5.19 -16.55 12.20
N VAL A 373 -5.98 -17.48 12.72
CA VAL A 373 -7.44 -17.44 12.62
C VAL A 373 -7.99 -16.21 13.35
N SER A 374 -7.61 -16.01 14.60
CA SER A 374 -7.99 -14.85 15.41
C SER A 374 -7.59 -13.52 14.75
N PHE A 375 -6.38 -13.45 14.20
CA PHE A 375 -5.92 -12.30 13.41
C PHE A 375 -6.90 -11.95 12.27
N ARG A 376 -7.34 -12.95 11.49
CA ARG A 376 -8.26 -12.74 10.36
C ARG A 376 -9.66 -12.38 10.83
N GLU A 377 -10.20 -13.06 11.83
CA GLU A 377 -11.54 -12.80 12.35
C GLU A 377 -11.72 -11.37 12.86
N ILE A 378 -10.77 -10.85 13.62
CA ILE A 378 -10.78 -9.46 14.08
C ILE A 378 -10.83 -8.50 12.88
N ARG A 379 -10.07 -8.77 11.81
CA ARG A 379 -9.91 -7.86 10.67
C ARG A 379 -10.96 -7.99 9.59
N ARG A 380 -11.85 -8.99 9.65
CA ARG A 380 -13.06 -9.05 8.81
C ARG A 380 -14.02 -7.90 9.09
N LYS A 381 -14.02 -7.39 10.31
CA LYS A 381 -14.80 -6.24 10.75
C LYS A 381 -13.87 -5.14 11.24
N MET A 382 -12.96 -4.72 10.36
CA MET A 382 -11.85 -3.84 10.74
C MET A 382 -12.33 -2.48 11.25
N SER A 383 -13.38 -1.92 10.66
CA SER A 383 -13.97 -0.64 11.08
C SER A 383 -14.61 -0.68 12.47
N GLU A 384 -15.06 -1.86 12.92
CA GLU A 384 -15.68 -2.06 14.23
C GLU A 384 -14.64 -2.44 15.30
N ASN A 385 -13.71 -3.34 14.94
CA ASN A 385 -12.83 -4.00 15.88
C ASN A 385 -11.48 -3.31 16.09
N ILE A 386 -11.07 -2.41 15.17
CA ILE A 386 -9.75 -1.78 15.21
C ILE A 386 -9.91 -0.25 15.15
N PRO A 387 -9.31 0.51 16.08
CA PRO A 387 -9.42 1.97 16.09
C PRO A 387 -8.74 2.58 14.85
N TRP A 388 -9.23 3.73 14.38
CA TRP A 388 -8.55 4.54 13.37
C TRP A 388 -7.86 5.73 14.02
N CYS A 389 -6.53 5.77 13.93
CA CYS A 389 -5.74 6.83 14.57
C CYS A 389 -5.61 8.12 13.74
N GLY A 390 -5.95 8.10 12.44
CA GLY A 390 -5.91 9.31 11.62
C GLY A 390 -6.83 10.41 12.12
N ASP A 391 -8.03 10.06 12.61
CA ASP A 391 -9.00 11.01 13.16
C ASP A 391 -8.81 11.26 14.66
N CYS A 392 -7.98 10.46 15.33
CA CYS A 392 -7.81 10.53 16.77
C CYS A 392 -6.80 11.62 17.17
N LEU A 393 -7.26 12.61 17.93
CA LEU A 393 -6.45 13.68 18.50
C LEU A 393 -5.19 13.16 19.21
N TYR A 394 -5.32 12.09 20.00
CA TYR A 394 -4.21 11.58 20.81
C TYR A 394 -3.09 10.95 19.97
N SER A 395 -3.36 10.51 18.75
CA SER A 395 -2.33 9.93 17.88
C SER A 395 -1.22 10.93 17.58
N SER A 396 -1.56 12.20 17.37
CA SER A 396 -0.62 13.28 17.09
C SER A 396 0.00 13.91 18.35
N LEU A 397 -0.49 13.55 19.55
CA LEU A 397 -0.01 14.05 20.83
C LEU A 397 0.82 13.04 21.63
N GLY A 398 1.34 12.01 20.98
CA GLY A 398 2.24 11.02 21.59
C GLY A 398 1.54 9.87 22.29
N CYS A 399 0.43 9.37 21.74
CA CYS A 399 -0.27 8.18 22.22
C CYS A 399 0.67 6.98 22.32
N TYR A 400 0.61 6.24 23.42
CA TYR A 400 1.41 5.03 23.63
C TYR A 400 1.16 3.96 22.55
N PHE A 401 -0.11 3.75 22.19
CA PHE A 401 -0.54 2.71 21.24
C PHE A 401 -0.19 3.00 19.75
N THR A 402 0.41 4.15 19.47
CA THR A 402 0.87 4.50 18.12
C THR A 402 2.38 4.36 17.94
N LYS A 403 3.14 4.13 19.03
CA LYS A 403 4.61 4.00 18.97
C LYS A 403 5.06 2.74 18.24
N THR A 404 4.28 1.66 18.36
CA THR A 404 4.54 0.37 17.70
C THR A 404 3.22 -0.25 17.20
N ASN A 405 3.34 -1.35 16.46
CA ASN A 405 2.19 -2.18 16.09
C ASN A 405 1.93 -3.35 17.07
N SER A 406 2.58 -3.37 18.24
CA SER A 406 2.42 -4.50 19.17
C SER A 406 1.01 -4.59 19.73
N LEU A 407 0.42 -3.44 20.07
CA LEU A 407 -0.92 -3.38 20.68
C LEU A 407 -1.62 -2.09 20.22
N ASP A 408 -2.92 -2.13 20.00
CA ASP A 408 -3.77 -0.94 19.84
C ASP A 408 -4.65 -0.66 21.09
N CYS A 409 -5.34 0.48 21.12
CA CYS A 409 -6.17 0.86 22.27
C CYS A 409 -7.45 0.04 22.44
N TYR A 410 -7.76 -0.88 21.51
CA TYR A 410 -8.82 -1.90 21.66
C TYR A 410 -8.25 -3.26 22.06
N ALA A 411 -6.98 -3.29 22.47
CA ALA A 411 -6.26 -4.49 22.89
C ALA A 411 -6.06 -5.55 21.79
N ASN A 412 -5.96 -5.13 20.52
CA ASN A 412 -5.60 -6.05 19.44
C ASN A 412 -4.09 -6.20 19.32
N GLU A 413 -3.62 -7.44 19.22
CA GLU A 413 -2.25 -7.84 18.94
C GLU A 413 -2.17 -8.62 17.59
N PRO A 414 -1.42 -8.12 16.60
CA PRO A 414 -0.83 -6.80 16.48
C PRO A 414 -1.89 -5.72 16.19
N GLY A 415 -1.57 -4.45 16.50
CA GLY A 415 -2.41 -3.30 16.16
C GLY A 415 -2.33 -2.94 14.67
N CYS A 416 -3.48 -2.70 14.03
CA CYS A 416 -3.61 -2.19 12.66
C CYS A 416 -4.25 -0.79 12.61
N ASN A 417 -4.10 -0.03 13.66
CA ASN A 417 -4.75 1.25 13.92
C ASN A 417 -4.35 2.39 12.96
N GLU A 418 -3.24 2.23 12.22
CA GLU A 418 -2.72 3.20 11.24
C GLU A 418 -2.39 2.54 9.90
N CYS A 419 -3.14 1.51 9.52
CA CYS A 419 -2.91 0.78 8.28
C CYS A 419 -3.51 1.53 7.09
N PHE A 420 -2.66 2.16 6.26
CA PHE A 420 -3.08 2.91 5.06
C PHE A 420 -3.65 2.02 3.94
N TYR A 421 -3.28 0.76 3.91
CA TYR A 421 -3.92 -0.21 3.01
C TYR A 421 -5.39 -0.41 3.35
N SER A 422 -5.76 -0.35 4.64
CA SER A 422 -7.12 -0.58 5.09
C SER A 422 -8.11 0.51 4.70
N VAL A 423 -7.63 1.70 4.38
CA VAL A 423 -8.42 2.87 3.99
C VAL A 423 -8.21 3.26 2.53
N ASN A 424 -7.61 2.37 1.74
CA ASN A 424 -7.33 2.57 0.32
C ASN A 424 -6.49 3.83 0.01
N LEU A 425 -5.65 4.28 0.92
CA LEU A 425 -4.61 5.28 0.64
C LEU A 425 -3.42 4.62 -0.07
N VAL A 426 -3.07 3.41 0.32
CA VAL A 426 -2.04 2.59 -0.31
C VAL A 426 -2.67 1.32 -0.86
N GLN A 427 -2.26 0.90 -2.05
CA GLN A 427 -2.82 -0.26 -2.73
C GLN A 427 -1.78 -1.34 -2.98
N CYS A 428 -2.22 -2.60 -2.97
CA CYS A 428 -1.45 -3.77 -3.39
C CYS A 428 -2.14 -4.46 -4.57
N ASN A 429 -1.34 -5.02 -5.45
CA ASN A 429 -1.83 -5.89 -6.53
C ASN A 429 -1.88 -7.36 -6.06
N ILE A 430 -2.82 -7.65 -5.17
CA ILE A 430 -3.03 -8.99 -4.58
C ILE A 430 -4.40 -9.53 -4.95
#